data_3405e65d17c54bced3c955d96ecef761
#
_entry.id   3405e65d17c54bced3c955d96ecef761
#
_cell.length_a   1.000
_cell.length_b   1.000
_cell.length_c   1.000
_cell.angle_alpha   90.00
_cell.angle_beta   90.00
_cell.angle_gamma   90.00
#
_symmetry.space_group_name_H-M   'P 1'
#
loop_
_entity.id
_entity.type
_entity.pdbx_description
1 polymer ?
#
loop_
_entity_poly.entity_id
_entity_poly.type
_entity_poly.pdbx_seq_one_letter_code
_entity_poly.pdbx_strand_id
1 'polypeptide(L)'
;MGMVRRSRSSLLRDLRQDTGGVAAVEFALIGTFLCVGMLNVVDVATYAYQQMEVANAAEMGAQAAWQTCDQTMLPATTACAGLTSAVTAAIQSTALGQSVTLVSGSPSEGYYCLNSSNALQRVSDVTSKPSDCSATGEAGVSPGDYIQVQVMYTYAPLFLDITVAGLLTTPIVETAFMRLG
;
A
#
# COMPACT_ATOMS: atom_id res chain seq x y z
N MET A 1 43.77 -62.60 -3.20
CA MET A 1 43.03 -61.39 -3.26
C MET A 1 41.71 -61.69 -4.01
N GLY A 2 40.65 -62.05 -3.27
CA GLY A 2 39.36 -62.45 -3.85
C GLY A 2 38.46 -61.21 -4.01
N MET A 3 38.21 -60.80 -5.24
CA MET A 3 37.27 -59.74 -5.59
C MET A 3 35.84 -60.28 -5.46
N VAL A 4 35.16 -59.91 -4.37
CA VAL A 4 33.73 -60.27 -4.19
C VAL A 4 32.92 -59.47 -5.19
N ARG A 5 32.49 -60.12 -6.27
CA ARG A 5 31.56 -59.59 -7.27
C ARG A 5 30.17 -59.52 -6.63
N ARG A 6 29.82 -58.40 -5.98
CA ARG A 6 28.42 -58.16 -5.52
C ARG A 6 27.52 -58.20 -6.76
N SER A 7 26.58 -59.13 -6.76
CA SER A 7 25.58 -59.31 -7.80
C SER A 7 24.70 -58.05 -7.90
N ARG A 8 24.49 -57.52 -9.13
CA ARG A 8 23.59 -56.37 -9.38
C ARG A 8 22.16 -56.61 -8.88
N SER A 9 21.77 -57.86 -8.73
CA SER A 9 20.44 -58.28 -8.21
C SER A 9 20.27 -58.03 -6.71
N SER A 10 21.37 -58.09 -5.91
CA SER A 10 21.28 -57.75 -4.47
C SER A 10 21.13 -56.26 -4.23
N LEU A 11 21.80 -55.41 -5.00
CA LEU A 11 21.67 -53.96 -4.91
C LEU A 11 20.24 -53.46 -5.24
N LEU A 12 19.59 -54.03 -6.26
CA LEU A 12 18.22 -53.68 -6.61
C LEU A 12 17.21 -54.16 -5.56
N ARG A 13 17.50 -55.24 -4.86
CA ARG A 13 16.66 -55.77 -3.78
C ARG A 13 16.76 -54.93 -2.52
N ASP A 14 17.97 -54.47 -2.18
CA ASP A 14 18.25 -53.60 -1.05
C ASP A 14 17.59 -52.21 -1.28
N LEU A 15 17.65 -51.64 -2.47
CA LEU A 15 17.00 -50.39 -2.85
C LEU A 15 15.46 -50.49 -2.78
N ARG A 16 14.90 -51.67 -3.04
CA ARG A 16 13.44 -51.88 -2.99
C ARG A 16 12.91 -52.07 -1.56
N GLN A 17 13.78 -52.40 -0.61
CA GLN A 17 13.43 -52.54 0.81
C GLN A 17 13.84 -51.35 1.67
N ASP A 18 14.48 -50.36 1.09
CA ASP A 18 14.92 -49.14 1.79
C ASP A 18 13.74 -48.19 1.97
N THR A 19 13.11 -48.29 3.14
CA THR A 19 12.04 -47.38 3.58
C THR A 19 12.52 -45.98 3.91
N GLY A 20 13.83 -45.78 4.10
CA GLY A 20 14.45 -44.49 4.36
C GLY A 20 14.35 -43.54 3.17
N GLY A 21 14.39 -44.10 1.93
CA GLY A 21 14.20 -43.31 0.70
C GLY A 21 12.78 -42.75 0.55
N VAL A 22 11.77 -43.51 0.96
CA VAL A 22 10.36 -43.07 0.90
C VAL A 22 10.12 -41.91 1.87
N ALA A 23 10.59 -42.03 3.13
CA ALA A 23 10.46 -40.97 4.12
C ALA A 23 11.19 -39.68 3.70
N ALA A 24 12.34 -39.78 3.01
CA ALA A 24 13.06 -38.62 2.49
C ALA A 24 12.26 -37.90 1.38
N VAL A 25 11.60 -38.64 0.49
CA VAL A 25 10.75 -38.08 -0.57
C VAL A 25 9.52 -37.41 0.03
N GLU A 26 8.84 -38.05 1.00
CA GLU A 26 7.70 -37.47 1.71
C GLU A 26 8.09 -36.16 2.41
N PHE A 27 9.19 -36.16 3.14
CA PHE A 27 9.70 -34.95 3.79
C PHE A 27 10.03 -33.84 2.78
N ALA A 28 10.68 -34.18 1.65
CA ALA A 28 11.00 -33.22 0.59
C ALA A 28 9.73 -32.58 0.00
N LEU A 29 8.69 -33.38 -0.25
CA LEU A 29 7.42 -32.87 -0.78
C LEU A 29 6.72 -31.94 0.22
N ILE A 30 6.58 -32.35 1.48
CA ILE A 30 5.97 -31.54 2.54
C ILE A 30 6.78 -30.28 2.78
N GLY A 31 8.13 -30.40 2.84
CA GLY A 31 9.03 -29.28 3.04
C GLY A 31 8.91 -28.23 1.92
N THR A 32 8.86 -28.67 0.67
CA THR A 32 8.67 -27.77 -0.47
C THR A 32 7.34 -27.02 -0.39
N PHE A 33 6.26 -27.72 -0.06
CA PHE A 33 4.94 -27.10 0.08
C PHE A 33 4.90 -26.06 1.21
N LEU A 34 5.51 -26.39 2.34
CA LEU A 34 5.63 -25.45 3.47
C LEU A 34 6.49 -24.23 3.11
N CYS A 35 7.61 -24.43 2.42
CA CYS A 35 8.44 -23.31 1.97
C CYS A 35 7.67 -22.35 1.05
N VAL A 36 6.97 -22.88 0.04
CA VAL A 36 6.14 -22.05 -0.85
C VAL A 36 5.06 -21.31 -0.06
N GLY A 37 4.42 -21.97 0.91
CA GLY A 37 3.46 -21.33 1.81
C GLY A 37 4.07 -20.18 2.59
N MET A 38 5.26 -20.38 3.17
CA MET A 38 5.97 -19.32 3.92
C MET A 38 6.34 -18.13 3.04
N LEU A 39 6.82 -18.36 1.81
CA LEU A 39 7.16 -17.28 0.88
C LEU A 39 5.92 -16.42 0.55
N ASN A 40 4.76 -17.05 0.37
CA ASN A 40 3.50 -16.33 0.16
C ASN A 40 3.12 -15.46 1.36
N VAL A 41 3.26 -15.99 2.59
CA VAL A 41 2.98 -15.22 3.81
C VAL A 41 3.88 -14.01 3.92
N VAL A 42 5.17 -14.14 3.63
CA VAL A 42 6.14 -13.04 3.68
C VAL A 42 5.78 -11.96 2.66
N ASP A 43 5.47 -12.31 1.42
CA ASP A 43 5.11 -11.34 0.39
C ASP A 43 3.80 -10.60 0.73
N VAL A 44 2.76 -11.32 1.15
CA VAL A 44 1.49 -10.69 1.54
C VAL A 44 1.67 -9.78 2.76
N ALA A 45 2.46 -10.20 3.75
CA ALA A 45 2.78 -9.37 4.91
C ALA A 45 3.56 -8.10 4.52
N THR A 46 4.50 -8.22 3.59
CA THR A 46 5.26 -7.07 3.06
C THR A 46 4.34 -6.10 2.32
N TYR A 47 3.42 -6.62 1.50
CA TYR A 47 2.42 -5.79 0.84
C TYR A 47 1.55 -5.01 1.84
N ALA A 48 1.00 -5.69 2.86
CA ALA A 48 0.19 -5.05 3.89
C ALA A 48 0.97 -3.99 4.68
N TYR A 49 2.24 -4.26 4.98
CA TYR A 49 3.12 -3.29 5.62
C TYR A 49 3.33 -2.06 4.73
N GLN A 50 3.62 -2.26 3.44
CA GLN A 50 3.82 -1.14 2.51
C GLN A 50 2.53 -0.33 2.29
N GLN A 51 1.36 -0.96 2.31
CA GLN A 51 0.09 -0.25 2.26
C GLN A 51 -0.08 0.70 3.47
N MET A 52 0.27 0.26 4.68
CA MET A 52 0.25 1.13 5.86
C MET A 52 1.27 2.28 5.75
N GLU A 53 2.44 2.04 5.18
CA GLU A 53 3.45 3.08 4.96
C GLU A 53 2.99 4.12 3.92
N VAL A 54 2.27 3.70 2.87
CA VAL A 54 1.69 4.60 1.88
C VAL A 54 0.58 5.46 2.51
N ALA A 55 -0.27 4.86 3.36
CA ALA A 55 -1.28 5.61 4.13
C ALA A 55 -0.64 6.64 5.05
N ASN A 56 0.41 6.25 5.79
CA ASN A 56 1.18 7.16 6.63
C ASN A 56 1.81 8.31 5.80
N ALA A 57 2.34 8.01 4.60
CA ALA A 57 2.87 9.05 3.71
C ALA A 57 1.79 10.04 3.28
N ALA A 58 0.56 9.59 2.97
CA ALA A 58 -0.55 10.47 2.64
C ALA A 58 -0.91 11.40 3.81
N GLU A 59 -0.97 10.88 5.03
CA GLU A 59 -1.24 11.65 6.24
C GLU A 59 -0.14 12.69 6.52
N MET A 60 1.12 12.29 6.41
CA MET A 60 2.27 13.21 6.57
C MET A 60 2.23 14.33 5.54
N GLY A 61 1.86 14.01 4.29
CA GLY A 61 1.66 15.02 3.24
C GLY A 61 0.53 16.00 3.56
N ALA A 62 -0.61 15.51 4.04
CA ALA A 62 -1.75 16.34 4.43
C ALA A 62 -1.41 17.25 5.62
N GLN A 63 -0.68 16.74 6.61
CA GLN A 63 -0.19 17.56 7.75
C GLN A 63 0.79 18.64 7.29
N ALA A 64 1.71 18.30 6.37
CA ALA A 64 2.65 19.27 5.83
C ALA A 64 1.94 20.39 5.07
N ALA A 65 0.87 20.09 4.34
CA ALA A 65 0.04 21.09 3.69
C ALA A 65 -0.56 22.07 4.70
N TRP A 66 -1.14 21.56 5.77
CA TRP A 66 -1.71 22.39 6.85
C TRP A 66 -0.66 23.23 7.60
N GLN A 67 0.53 22.69 7.81
CA GLN A 67 1.61 23.42 8.50
C GLN A 67 2.26 24.50 7.63
N THR A 68 2.27 24.29 6.32
CA THR A 68 2.93 25.21 5.37
C THR A 68 2.02 26.36 4.96
N CYS A 69 0.70 26.09 4.87
CA CYS A 69 -0.29 27.04 4.37
C CYS A 69 -1.23 27.41 5.51
N ASP A 70 -1.11 28.65 6.00
CA ASP A 70 -2.02 29.18 7.01
C ASP A 70 -3.36 29.63 6.40
N GLN A 71 -4.32 29.95 7.27
CA GLN A 71 -5.68 30.36 6.84
C GLN A 71 -5.72 31.65 6.01
N THR A 72 -4.65 32.45 6.02
CA THR A 72 -4.53 33.67 5.21
C THR A 72 -4.11 33.37 3.77
N MET A 73 -3.61 32.17 3.51
CA MET A 73 -3.15 31.69 2.21
C MET A 73 -4.15 30.75 1.53
N LEU A 74 -5.43 30.86 1.85
CA LEU A 74 -6.46 30.09 1.19
C LEU A 74 -6.97 30.82 -0.09
N PRO A 75 -7.27 30.12 -1.17
CA PRO A 75 -7.11 28.66 -1.38
C PRO A 75 -5.63 28.25 -1.45
N ALA A 76 -5.27 27.23 -0.66
CA ALA A 76 -3.87 26.78 -0.52
C ALA A 76 -3.26 26.35 -1.85
N THR A 77 -4.04 25.71 -2.72
CA THR A 77 -3.58 25.24 -4.04
C THR A 77 -3.22 26.36 -4.99
N THR A 78 -3.65 27.59 -4.76
CA THR A 78 -3.39 28.76 -5.62
C THR A 78 -2.59 29.85 -4.93
N ALA A 79 -2.78 30.05 -3.63
CA ALA A 79 -2.19 31.17 -2.89
C ALA A 79 -0.94 30.77 -2.07
N CYS A 80 -0.79 29.46 -1.72
CA CYS A 80 0.34 29.01 -0.91
C CYS A 80 1.52 28.57 -1.78
N ALA A 81 2.47 29.45 -1.94
CA ALA A 81 3.72 29.12 -2.64
C ALA A 81 4.50 28.07 -1.86
N GLY A 82 4.89 26.98 -2.52
CA GLY A 82 5.65 25.90 -1.88
C GLY A 82 4.81 24.72 -1.33
N LEU A 83 3.48 24.77 -1.40
CA LEU A 83 2.61 23.68 -0.98
C LEU A 83 3.05 22.31 -1.55
N THR A 84 3.17 22.21 -2.87
CA THR A 84 3.53 20.94 -3.52
C THR A 84 4.92 20.46 -3.11
N SER A 85 5.90 21.37 -2.96
CA SER A 85 7.25 20.99 -2.53
C SER A 85 7.29 20.52 -1.09
N ALA A 86 6.54 21.16 -0.18
CA ALA A 86 6.45 20.76 1.21
C ALA A 86 5.75 19.40 1.36
N VAL A 87 4.65 19.19 0.66
CA VAL A 87 3.94 17.92 0.62
C VAL A 87 4.83 16.81 0.06
N THR A 88 5.53 17.07 -1.05
CA THR A 88 6.46 16.10 -1.65
C THR A 88 7.59 15.73 -0.69
N ALA A 89 8.20 16.73 -0.03
CA ALA A 89 9.25 16.47 0.94
C ALA A 89 8.73 15.62 2.13
N ALA A 90 7.51 15.89 2.60
CA ALA A 90 6.90 15.17 3.70
C ALA A 90 6.60 13.71 3.35
N ILE A 91 5.97 13.43 2.20
CA ILE A 91 5.68 12.05 1.79
C ILE A 91 6.97 11.23 1.58
N GLN A 92 8.03 11.86 1.08
CA GLN A 92 9.33 11.23 0.84
C GLN A 92 10.19 11.10 2.12
N SER A 93 9.79 11.70 3.24
CA SER A 93 10.45 11.52 4.54
C SER A 93 10.09 10.20 5.22
N THR A 94 9.11 9.46 4.70
CA THR A 94 8.69 8.15 5.21
C THR A 94 9.67 7.04 4.84
N ALA A 95 9.46 5.84 5.37
CA ALA A 95 10.33 4.68 5.11
C ALA A 95 10.41 4.29 3.62
N LEU A 96 9.39 4.63 2.82
CA LEU A 96 9.36 4.36 1.38
C LEU A 96 10.18 5.38 0.55
N GLY A 97 10.58 6.51 1.14
CA GLY A 97 11.44 7.51 0.52
C GLY A 97 10.91 8.02 -0.82
N GLN A 98 11.80 8.14 -1.80
CA GLN A 98 11.45 8.66 -3.15
C GLN A 98 10.58 7.72 -3.98
N SER A 99 10.33 6.50 -3.52
CA SER A 99 9.46 5.54 -4.22
C SER A 99 7.97 5.89 -4.09
N VAL A 100 7.61 6.74 -3.12
CA VAL A 100 6.27 7.33 -2.99
C VAL A 100 6.20 8.61 -3.79
N THR A 101 5.16 8.74 -4.61
CA THR A 101 4.92 9.92 -5.45
C THR A 101 3.49 10.42 -5.31
N LEU A 102 3.28 11.71 -5.58
CA LEU A 102 1.94 12.27 -5.66
C LEU A 102 1.22 11.76 -6.91
N VAL A 103 -0.06 11.44 -6.76
CA VAL A 103 -0.93 11.18 -7.91
C VAL A 103 -1.14 12.49 -8.68
N SER A 104 -1.29 12.39 -10.00
CA SER A 104 -1.55 13.57 -10.85
C SER A 104 -2.77 14.35 -10.35
N GLY A 105 -2.61 15.65 -10.17
CA GLY A 105 -3.65 16.53 -9.61
C GLY A 105 -3.68 16.60 -8.08
N SER A 106 -2.76 15.93 -7.39
CA SER A 106 -2.58 16.05 -5.94
C SER A 106 -1.37 16.96 -5.62
N PRO A 107 -1.45 17.78 -4.54
CA PRO A 107 -2.58 18.01 -3.64
C PRO A 107 -3.75 18.73 -4.31
N SER A 108 -4.97 18.41 -3.94
CA SER A 108 -6.19 19.07 -4.42
C SER A 108 -7.01 19.60 -3.25
N GLU A 109 -7.69 20.71 -3.45
CA GLU A 109 -8.44 21.42 -2.43
C GLU A 109 -9.90 21.57 -2.85
N GLY A 110 -10.80 21.65 -1.91
CA GLY A 110 -12.22 21.85 -2.17
C GLY A 110 -13.08 21.87 -0.93
N TYR A 111 -14.35 22.15 -1.14
CA TYR A 111 -15.33 22.12 -0.08
C TYR A 111 -15.95 20.74 0.07
N TYR A 112 -15.96 20.24 1.30
CA TYR A 112 -16.45 18.92 1.64
C TYR A 112 -17.52 18.98 2.71
N CYS A 113 -18.47 18.05 2.62
CA CYS A 113 -19.49 17.78 3.60
C CYS A 113 -19.48 16.30 3.98
N LEU A 114 -19.99 15.96 5.16
CA LEU A 114 -20.26 14.58 5.51
C LEU A 114 -21.54 14.11 4.81
N ASN A 115 -21.51 12.91 4.28
CA ASN A 115 -22.71 12.27 3.77
C ASN A 115 -23.39 11.42 4.85
N SER A 116 -24.53 10.80 4.54
CA SER A 116 -25.27 9.93 5.45
C SER A 116 -24.48 8.73 6.00
N SER A 117 -23.36 8.37 5.39
CA SER A 117 -22.45 7.32 5.83
C SER A 117 -21.26 7.87 6.64
N ASN A 118 -21.27 9.13 7.06
CA ASN A 118 -20.18 9.84 7.72
C ASN A 118 -18.88 9.88 6.90
N ALA A 119 -18.96 9.77 5.58
CA ALA A 119 -17.82 9.92 4.69
C ALA A 119 -17.74 11.34 4.14
N LEU A 120 -16.53 11.89 4.02
CA LEU A 120 -16.27 13.16 3.37
C LEU A 120 -16.59 13.06 1.88
N GLN A 121 -17.49 13.93 1.42
CA GLN A 121 -17.88 14.03 0.02
C GLN A 121 -17.60 15.44 -0.47
N ARG A 122 -16.88 15.57 -1.59
CA ARG A 122 -16.64 16.85 -2.23
C ARG A 122 -17.94 17.41 -2.79
N VAL A 123 -18.28 18.63 -2.39
CA VAL A 123 -19.51 19.32 -2.82
C VAL A 123 -19.22 20.49 -3.76
N SER A 124 -18.00 21.04 -3.70
CA SER A 124 -17.56 22.08 -4.63
C SER A 124 -16.03 22.18 -4.68
N ASP A 125 -15.51 22.88 -5.66
CA ASP A 125 -14.12 23.32 -5.70
C ASP A 125 -13.94 24.65 -4.94
N VAL A 126 -12.70 25.11 -4.82
CA VAL A 126 -12.33 26.30 -4.04
C VAL A 126 -12.87 27.62 -4.61
N THR A 127 -13.35 27.63 -5.84
CA THR A 127 -13.84 28.85 -6.51
C THR A 127 -15.26 29.23 -6.08
N SER A 128 -16.04 28.28 -5.55
CA SER A 128 -17.44 28.47 -5.23
C SER A 128 -17.83 27.73 -3.96
N LYS A 129 -17.77 28.42 -2.81
CA LYS A 129 -18.20 27.85 -1.53
C LYS A 129 -19.73 27.72 -1.48
N PRO A 130 -20.30 26.51 -1.31
CA PRO A 130 -21.73 26.35 -1.10
C PRO A 130 -22.19 27.00 0.21
N SER A 131 -23.44 27.43 0.27
CA SER A 131 -24.01 28.00 1.49
C SER A 131 -24.14 27.00 2.63
N ASP A 132 -24.42 25.73 2.28
CA ASP A 132 -24.58 24.64 3.23
C ASP A 132 -24.31 23.26 2.57
N CYS A 133 -24.44 22.21 3.38
CA CYS A 133 -24.27 20.81 2.99
C CYS A 133 -25.59 20.14 2.53
N SER A 134 -26.57 20.88 2.03
CA SER A 134 -27.84 20.32 1.56
C SER A 134 -27.67 19.29 0.45
N ALA A 135 -26.61 19.42 -0.38
CA ALA A 135 -26.27 18.44 -1.42
C ALA A 135 -25.94 17.05 -0.88
N THR A 136 -25.53 16.92 0.38
CA THR A 136 -25.27 15.65 1.07
C THR A 136 -26.34 15.25 2.08
N GLY A 137 -27.42 16.05 2.19
CA GLY A 137 -28.54 15.82 3.10
C GLY A 137 -28.46 16.59 4.42
N GLU A 138 -27.39 17.35 4.67
CA GLU A 138 -27.14 18.09 5.90
C GLU A 138 -27.38 19.60 5.69
N ALA A 139 -28.67 19.99 5.56
CA ALA A 139 -29.05 21.38 5.38
C ALA A 139 -28.70 22.23 6.63
N GLY A 140 -28.17 23.45 6.40
CA GLY A 140 -27.75 24.36 7.45
C GLY A 140 -26.39 24.09 8.06
N VAL A 141 -25.69 23.03 7.65
CA VAL A 141 -24.27 22.75 8.02
C VAL A 141 -23.34 23.41 7.01
N SER A 142 -22.38 24.19 7.48
CA SER A 142 -21.41 24.86 6.61
C SER A 142 -20.36 23.85 6.08
N PRO A 143 -20.07 23.83 4.77
CA PRO A 143 -19.00 22.99 4.23
C PRO A 143 -17.65 23.42 4.76
N GLY A 144 -16.79 22.43 5.08
CA GLY A 144 -15.41 22.66 5.46
C GLY A 144 -14.51 22.71 4.23
N ASP A 145 -13.48 23.54 4.32
CA ASP A 145 -12.39 23.56 3.34
C ASP A 145 -11.37 22.48 3.69
N TYR A 146 -11.14 21.56 2.75
CA TYR A 146 -10.22 20.43 2.93
C TYR A 146 -9.23 20.33 1.79
N ILE A 147 -8.00 20.05 2.16
CA ILE A 147 -7.00 19.58 1.22
C ILE A 147 -6.99 18.04 1.20
N GLN A 148 -6.96 17.51 0.01
CA GLN A 148 -6.83 16.08 -0.27
C GLN A 148 -5.43 15.81 -0.81
N VAL A 149 -4.69 14.95 -0.14
CA VAL A 149 -3.38 14.46 -0.62
C VAL A 149 -3.52 13.00 -0.99
N GLN A 150 -3.26 12.70 -2.25
CA GLN A 150 -3.29 11.35 -2.80
C GLN A 150 -1.90 10.95 -3.24
N VAL A 151 -1.43 9.84 -2.73
CA VAL A 151 -0.10 9.30 -3.01
C VAL A 151 -0.20 7.92 -3.64
N MET A 152 0.84 7.55 -4.38
CA MET A 152 0.94 6.25 -5.02
C MET A 152 2.32 5.63 -4.81
N TYR A 153 2.33 4.30 -4.71
CA TYR A 153 3.52 3.48 -4.60
C TYR A 153 3.37 2.21 -5.44
N THR A 154 4.36 1.92 -6.28
CA THR A 154 4.34 0.69 -7.09
C THR A 154 4.96 -0.45 -6.29
N TYR A 155 4.12 -1.38 -5.84
CA TYR A 155 4.56 -2.59 -5.15
C TYR A 155 5.24 -3.55 -6.13
N ALA A 156 6.35 -4.13 -5.71
CA ALA A 156 7.02 -5.22 -6.40
C ALA A 156 7.18 -6.41 -5.44
N PRO A 157 6.61 -7.59 -5.75
CA PRO A 157 6.78 -8.79 -4.94
C PRO A 157 8.26 -9.18 -4.79
N LEU A 158 8.62 -9.70 -3.62
CA LEU A 158 9.99 -10.19 -3.37
C LEU A 158 10.26 -11.51 -4.12
N PHE A 159 9.22 -12.34 -4.29
CA PHE A 159 9.32 -13.66 -4.90
C PHE A 159 8.42 -13.73 -6.13
N LEU A 160 8.88 -13.08 -7.22
CA LEU A 160 8.18 -13.07 -8.52
C LEU A 160 7.85 -14.50 -8.99
N ASP A 161 6.67 -14.67 -9.55
CA ASP A 161 6.17 -15.91 -10.19
C ASP A 161 5.89 -17.11 -9.25
N ILE A 162 6.23 -17.03 -7.95
CA ILE A 162 6.04 -18.14 -7.01
C ILE A 162 4.93 -17.82 -5.99
N THR A 163 4.60 -16.54 -5.81
CA THR A 163 3.64 -16.07 -4.80
C THR A 163 2.39 -15.46 -5.42
N VAL A 164 1.30 -15.48 -4.65
CA VAL A 164 0.03 -14.83 -5.02
C VAL A 164 0.12 -13.30 -4.96
N ALA A 165 1.22 -12.75 -4.46
CA ALA A 165 1.40 -11.31 -4.32
C ALA A 165 1.36 -10.56 -5.66
N GLY A 166 1.70 -11.23 -6.78
CA GLY A 166 1.53 -10.67 -8.12
C GLY A 166 0.07 -10.41 -8.54
N LEU A 167 -0.91 -10.97 -7.80
CA LEU A 167 -2.35 -10.74 -8.00
C LEU A 167 -2.88 -9.56 -7.18
N LEU A 168 -2.05 -8.99 -6.27
CA LEU A 168 -2.44 -7.87 -5.43
C LEU A 168 -2.47 -6.57 -6.24
N THR A 169 -3.31 -5.64 -5.81
CA THR A 169 -3.50 -4.36 -6.51
C THR A 169 -2.23 -3.52 -6.47
N THR A 170 -1.72 -3.15 -7.64
CA THR A 170 -0.61 -2.21 -7.79
C THR A 170 -0.91 -1.23 -8.93
N PRO A 171 -0.57 0.07 -8.80
CA PRO A 171 0.02 0.70 -7.63
C PRO A 171 -0.92 0.74 -6.42
N ILE A 172 -0.33 0.76 -5.21
CA ILE A 172 -1.04 1.07 -3.98
C ILE A 172 -1.29 2.58 -4.00
N VAL A 173 -2.56 2.98 -3.82
CA VAL A 173 -2.97 4.39 -3.80
C VAL A 173 -3.72 4.66 -2.51
N GLU A 174 -3.25 5.64 -1.75
CA GLU A 174 -3.87 6.05 -0.49
C GLU A 174 -4.14 7.55 -0.48
N THR A 175 -5.17 7.93 0.27
CA THR A 175 -5.68 9.31 0.29
C THR A 175 -5.85 9.78 1.72
N ALA A 176 -5.33 10.95 2.04
CA ALA A 176 -5.57 11.63 3.30
C ALA A 176 -6.23 12.99 3.08
N PHE A 177 -7.03 13.39 4.06
CA PHE A 177 -7.71 14.68 4.08
C PHE A 177 -7.28 15.47 5.31
N MET A 178 -7.06 16.77 5.13
CA MET A 178 -6.83 17.70 6.23
C MET A 178 -7.71 18.92 6.06
N ARG A 179 -8.40 19.32 7.13
CA ARG A 179 -9.20 20.54 7.13
C ARG A 179 -8.30 21.77 7.26
N LEU A 180 -8.48 22.74 6.38
CA LEU A 180 -7.73 24.00 6.35
C LEU A 180 -8.50 25.15 6.98
N GLY A 181 -9.83 25.17 6.83
CA GLY A 181 -10.68 26.24 7.32
C GLY A 181 -12.13 25.80 7.68
#